data_9417ff207cf96bd1c87a94410f8d0a15
#
_entry.id   9417ff207cf96bd1c87a94410f8d0a15
#
_cell.length_a   1.000
_cell.length_b   1.000
_cell.length_c   1.000
_cell.angle_alpha   90.00
_cell.angle_beta   90.00
_cell.angle_gamma   90.00
#
_symmetry.space_group_name_H-M   'P 1'
#
loop_
_entity.id
_entity.type
_entity.pdbx_description
1 polymer ?
#
loop_
_entity_poly.entity_id
_entity_poly.type
_entity_poly.pdbx_seq_one_letter_code
_entity_poly.pdbx_strand_id
1 'polypeptide(L)'
;MTEEYNFKCICSLTTRVLGFPDGSLSTKSRKKPLQAARAIASYIARTEEDINRVTIGKVLNRNRSNIYHYEKTHKKYFSTSLLYRNTFNKVYKAYMDIDGTKEFFVSGDKMRTYLIKNGVSMTYGGDVSLEVKSNKAICIVKTSYFDFSNQLENVKLA
;
A
#
# COMPACT_ATOMS: atom_id res chain seq x y z
N MET A 1 -8.45 4.04 -12.02
CA MET A 1 -7.67 5.13 -11.44
C MET A 1 -6.39 5.31 -12.23
N THR A 2 -5.93 6.55 -12.35
CA THR A 2 -4.73 6.87 -13.12
C THR A 2 -3.47 6.56 -12.31
N GLU A 3 -2.35 6.35 -12.99
CA GLU A 3 -1.03 6.21 -12.37
C GLU A 3 -0.69 7.46 -11.55
N GLU A 4 -1.02 8.65 -12.07
CA GLU A 4 -0.77 9.92 -11.38
C GLU A 4 -1.48 9.96 -10.02
N TYR A 5 -2.74 9.57 -9.99
CA TYR A 5 -3.50 9.50 -8.73
C TYR A 5 -2.88 8.49 -7.76
N ASN A 6 -2.54 7.30 -8.26
CA ASN A 6 -1.93 6.27 -7.43
C ASN A 6 -0.62 6.73 -6.81
N PHE A 7 0.21 7.41 -7.59
CA PHE A 7 1.47 7.95 -7.07
C PHE A 7 1.24 9.07 -6.07
N LYS A 8 0.26 9.93 -6.30
CA LYS A 8 -0.11 10.97 -5.32
C LYS A 8 -0.53 10.36 -3.98
N CYS A 9 -1.22 9.23 -4.01
CA CYS A 9 -1.57 8.49 -2.80
C CYS A 9 -0.33 7.97 -2.07
N ILE A 10 0.66 7.45 -2.79
CA ILE A 10 1.93 7.02 -2.20
C ILE A 10 2.67 8.21 -1.59
N CYS A 11 2.70 9.35 -2.24
CA CYS A 11 3.31 10.57 -1.71
C CYS A 11 2.62 11.05 -0.44
N SER A 12 1.28 11.06 -0.42
CA SER A 12 0.50 11.45 0.76
C SER A 12 0.76 10.51 1.94
N LEU A 13 0.82 9.21 1.68
CA LEU A 13 1.17 8.22 2.70
C LEU A 13 2.56 8.47 3.26
N THR A 14 3.54 8.70 2.37
CA THR A 14 4.93 8.92 2.75
C THR A 14 5.07 10.17 3.63
N THR A 15 4.47 11.28 3.23
CA THR A 15 4.53 12.51 4.03
C THR A 15 3.85 12.36 5.37
N ARG A 16 2.71 11.69 5.41
CA ARG A 16 1.97 11.45 6.65
C ARG A 16 2.76 10.59 7.63
N VAL A 17 3.35 9.52 7.17
CA VAL A 17 4.16 8.60 8.00
C VAL A 17 5.39 9.30 8.55
N LEU A 18 6.02 10.15 7.75
CA LEU A 18 7.26 10.85 8.12
C LEU A 18 7.03 12.20 8.81
N GLY A 19 5.78 12.64 8.93
CA GLY A 19 5.46 13.88 9.61
C GLY A 19 5.72 15.15 8.80
N PHE A 20 5.76 15.06 7.48
CA PHE A 20 5.89 16.22 6.61
C PHE A 20 4.51 16.78 6.20
N PRO A 21 4.42 18.08 5.91
CA PRO A 21 3.20 18.63 5.34
C PRO A 21 2.86 17.97 4.01
N ASP A 22 1.56 17.83 3.73
CA ASP A 22 1.10 17.31 2.45
C ASP A 22 1.61 18.17 1.29
N GLY A 23 2.02 17.52 0.20
CA GLY A 23 2.60 18.22 -0.95
C GLY A 23 4.09 18.54 -0.82
N SER A 24 4.73 18.22 0.30
CA SER A 24 6.16 18.53 0.53
C SER A 24 7.09 17.91 -0.50
N LEU A 25 6.73 16.74 -1.06
CA LEU A 25 7.60 16.03 -2.00
C LEU A 25 7.68 16.71 -3.37
N SER A 26 6.71 17.53 -3.73
CA SER A 26 6.70 18.26 -5.01
C SER A 26 7.37 19.65 -4.91
N THR A 27 7.83 20.04 -3.74
CA THR A 27 8.51 21.32 -3.51
C THR A 27 9.93 21.31 -4.07
N LYS A 28 10.54 22.48 -4.18
CA LYS A 28 11.93 22.64 -4.65
C LYS A 28 12.95 22.35 -3.55
N SER A 29 12.54 22.10 -2.32
CA SER A 29 13.44 21.86 -1.20
C SER A 29 14.39 20.69 -1.47
N ARG A 30 15.68 20.89 -1.17
CA ARG A 30 16.74 19.89 -1.30
C ARG A 30 17.16 19.33 0.05
N LYS A 31 16.37 19.54 1.10
CA LYS A 31 16.66 18.98 2.42
C LYS A 31 16.75 17.46 2.34
N LYS A 32 17.76 16.89 3.00
CA LYS A 32 18.03 15.46 2.95
C LYS A 32 16.84 14.59 3.32
N PRO A 33 16.05 14.89 4.36
CA PRO A 33 14.88 14.07 4.68
C PRO A 33 13.85 14.05 3.55
N LEU A 34 13.64 15.17 2.85
CA LEU A 34 12.71 15.23 1.73
C LEU A 34 13.26 14.51 0.50
N GLN A 35 14.56 14.57 0.27
CA GLN A 35 15.19 13.79 -0.81
C GLN A 35 15.04 12.29 -0.58
N ALA A 36 15.28 11.83 0.65
CA ALA A 36 15.06 10.44 1.03
C ALA A 36 13.60 10.03 0.85
N ALA A 37 12.65 10.86 1.26
CA ALA A 37 11.23 10.60 1.12
C ALA A 37 10.82 10.48 -0.35
N ARG A 38 11.33 11.34 -1.23
CA ARG A 38 11.08 11.26 -2.67
C ARG A 38 11.63 9.96 -3.27
N ALA A 39 12.85 9.60 -2.88
CA ALA A 39 13.46 8.35 -3.35
C ALA A 39 12.66 7.13 -2.90
N ILE A 40 12.22 7.11 -1.66
CA ILE A 40 11.44 6.01 -1.09
C ILE A 40 10.07 5.88 -1.79
N ALA A 41 9.35 6.98 -1.92
CA ALA A 41 8.05 6.99 -2.61
C ALA A 41 8.19 6.53 -4.06
N SER A 42 9.22 7.00 -4.76
CA SER A 42 9.51 6.61 -6.14
C SER A 42 9.84 5.14 -6.27
N TYR A 43 10.66 4.61 -5.36
CA TYR A 43 11.03 3.20 -5.37
C TYR A 43 9.82 2.29 -5.14
N ILE A 44 8.98 2.62 -4.17
CA ILE A 44 7.75 1.86 -3.91
C ILE A 44 6.83 1.89 -5.14
N ALA A 45 6.65 3.07 -5.74
CA ALA A 45 5.82 3.21 -6.93
C ALA A 45 6.33 2.35 -8.10
N ARG A 46 7.64 2.31 -8.29
CA ARG A 46 8.24 1.53 -9.37
C ARG A 46 8.19 0.02 -9.11
N THR A 47 8.48 -0.41 -7.91
CA THR A 47 8.60 -1.84 -7.60
C THR A 47 7.25 -2.49 -7.31
N GLU A 48 6.34 -1.78 -6.67
CA GLU A 48 5.06 -2.36 -6.24
C GLU A 48 3.93 -2.12 -7.25
N GLU A 49 3.93 -1.00 -7.97
CA GLU A 49 2.84 -0.63 -8.86
C GLU A 49 3.27 -0.38 -10.30
N ASP A 50 4.55 -0.53 -10.60
CA ASP A 50 5.14 -0.31 -11.94
C ASP A 50 4.72 1.03 -12.58
N ILE A 51 4.67 2.08 -11.77
CA ILE A 51 4.30 3.41 -12.23
C ILE A 51 5.43 3.98 -13.10
N ASN A 52 5.07 4.58 -14.23
CA ASN A 52 6.02 5.14 -15.19
C ASN A 52 6.85 6.26 -14.57
N ARG A 53 8.16 6.27 -14.85
CA ARG A 53 9.09 7.31 -14.37
C ARG A 53 8.68 8.72 -14.76
N VAL A 54 8.11 8.88 -15.95
CA VAL A 54 7.63 10.20 -16.42
C VAL A 54 6.50 10.70 -15.53
N THR A 55 5.58 9.82 -15.16
CA THR A 55 4.47 10.16 -14.26
C THR A 55 4.98 10.55 -12.87
N ILE A 56 5.92 9.76 -12.33
CA ILE A 56 6.56 10.06 -11.04
C ILE A 56 7.26 11.41 -11.08
N GLY A 57 8.05 11.66 -12.11
CA GLY A 57 8.76 12.93 -12.29
C GLY A 57 7.81 14.12 -12.37
N LYS A 58 6.69 13.97 -13.07
CA LYS A 58 5.66 15.00 -13.18
C LYS A 58 5.08 15.36 -11.81
N VAL A 59 4.72 14.36 -11.01
CA VAL A 59 4.14 14.58 -9.68
C VAL A 59 5.15 15.20 -8.72
N LEU A 60 6.40 14.74 -8.74
CA LEU A 60 7.46 15.27 -7.89
C LEU A 60 8.07 16.57 -8.41
N ASN A 61 7.69 16.99 -9.61
CA ASN A 61 8.30 18.13 -10.28
C ASN A 61 9.82 17.95 -10.46
N ARG A 62 10.21 16.77 -10.94
CA ARG A 62 11.59 16.36 -11.18
C ARG A 62 11.72 15.70 -12.54
N ASN A 63 12.95 15.70 -13.08
CA ASN A 63 13.26 15.03 -14.34
C ASN A 63 13.21 13.51 -14.19
N ARG A 64 12.91 12.82 -15.29
CA ARG A 64 12.93 11.36 -15.35
C ARG A 64 14.29 10.77 -14.92
N SER A 65 15.39 11.46 -15.23
CA SER A 65 16.73 11.04 -14.83
C SER A 65 16.91 11.01 -13.32
N ASN A 66 16.28 11.93 -12.58
CA ASN A 66 16.31 11.91 -11.12
C ASN A 66 15.58 10.69 -10.56
N ILE A 67 14.46 10.31 -11.16
CA ILE A 67 13.69 9.13 -10.74
C ILE A 67 14.52 7.86 -10.98
N TYR A 68 15.16 7.75 -12.12
CA TYR A 68 16.07 6.65 -12.43
C TYR A 68 17.21 6.58 -11.40
N HIS A 69 17.77 7.74 -11.03
CA HIS A 69 18.82 7.83 -10.03
C HIS A 69 18.35 7.31 -8.66
N TYR A 70 17.12 7.62 -8.25
CA TYR A 70 16.53 7.10 -7.00
C TYR A 70 16.46 5.57 -7.00
N GLU A 71 16.04 4.96 -8.10
CA GLU A 71 15.98 3.51 -8.22
C GLU A 71 17.39 2.90 -8.12
N LYS A 72 18.33 3.47 -8.85
CA LYS A 72 19.71 2.97 -8.94
C LYS A 72 20.44 3.03 -7.60
N THR A 73 20.22 4.08 -6.82
CA THR A 73 20.91 4.29 -5.55
C THR A 73 20.21 3.70 -4.33
N HIS A 74 18.98 3.23 -4.47
CA HIS A 74 18.19 2.70 -3.36
C HIS A 74 18.92 1.57 -2.63
N LYS A 75 19.40 0.57 -3.36
CA LYS A 75 20.08 -0.60 -2.76
C LYS A 75 21.31 -0.17 -1.96
N LYS A 76 22.08 0.77 -2.49
CA LYS A 76 23.26 1.32 -1.81
C LYS A 76 22.89 1.98 -0.49
N TYR A 77 21.93 2.89 -0.52
CA TYR A 77 21.52 3.61 0.69
C TYR A 77 20.81 2.69 1.70
N PHE A 78 20.03 1.74 1.23
CA PHE A 78 19.39 0.76 2.10
C PHE A 78 20.42 -0.07 2.87
N SER A 79 21.52 -0.46 2.24
CA SER A 79 22.56 -1.27 2.86
C SER A 79 23.56 -0.46 3.70
N THR A 80 23.80 0.81 3.37
CA THR A 80 24.87 1.60 4.00
C THR A 80 24.36 2.65 4.98
N SER A 81 23.13 3.11 4.86
CA SER A 81 22.53 4.14 5.72
C SER A 81 21.45 3.55 6.60
N LEU A 82 21.73 3.47 7.91
CA LEU A 82 20.73 3.01 8.88
C LEU A 82 19.50 3.92 8.90
N LEU A 83 19.72 5.24 8.80
CA LEU A 83 18.63 6.20 8.78
C LEU A 83 17.72 5.99 7.56
N TYR A 84 18.30 5.83 6.37
CA TYR A 84 17.53 5.58 5.15
C TYR A 84 16.74 4.27 5.25
N ARG A 85 17.40 3.20 5.72
CA ARG A 85 16.78 1.88 5.88
C ARG A 85 15.59 1.93 6.84
N ASN A 86 15.76 2.58 8.00
CA ASN A 86 14.69 2.71 8.98
C ASN A 86 13.53 3.53 8.43
N THR A 87 13.83 4.61 7.72
CA THR A 87 12.84 5.45 7.08
C THR A 87 12.06 4.68 6.01
N PHE A 88 12.77 3.95 5.15
CA PHE A 88 12.16 3.11 4.13
C PHE A 88 11.25 2.04 4.75
N ASN A 89 11.75 1.31 5.73
CA ASN A 89 10.99 0.25 6.37
C ASN A 89 9.71 0.77 7.03
N LYS A 90 9.76 1.96 7.61
CA LYS A 90 8.60 2.60 8.22
C LYS A 90 7.52 2.93 7.18
N VAL A 91 7.91 3.51 6.06
CA VAL A 91 6.99 3.85 4.97
C VAL A 91 6.47 2.60 4.28
N TYR A 92 7.35 1.65 3.99
CA TYR A 92 7.00 0.41 3.29
C TYR A 92 6.02 -0.43 4.12
N LYS A 93 6.24 -0.51 5.43
CA LYS A 93 5.31 -1.21 6.33
C LYS A 93 3.93 -0.56 6.30
N ALA A 94 3.87 0.77 6.37
CA ALA A 94 2.60 1.49 6.28
C ALA A 94 1.91 1.27 4.93
N TYR A 95 2.69 1.26 3.85
CA TYR A 95 2.19 0.97 2.51
C TYR A 95 1.59 -0.44 2.43
N MET A 96 2.29 -1.43 2.93
CA MET A 96 1.82 -2.82 2.93
C MET A 96 0.57 -3.01 3.81
N ASP A 97 0.48 -2.31 4.93
CA ASP A 97 -0.69 -2.39 5.80
C ASP A 97 -1.94 -1.78 5.17
N ILE A 98 -1.78 -0.74 4.33
CA ILE A 98 -2.91 -0.04 3.70
C ILE A 98 -3.22 -0.62 2.31
N ASP A 99 -2.19 -0.81 1.48
CA ASP A 99 -2.36 -1.20 0.08
C ASP A 99 -1.98 -2.66 -0.19
N GLY A 100 -1.09 -3.25 0.59
CA GLY A 100 -0.75 -4.67 0.47
C GLY A 100 -1.88 -5.59 0.90
N THR A 101 -2.83 -5.08 1.67
CA THR A 101 -4.07 -5.80 2.00
C THR A 101 -5.12 -5.71 0.89
N LYS A 102 -4.91 -4.87 -0.10
CA LYS A 102 -5.75 -4.83 -1.29
C LYS A 102 -5.32 -5.90 -2.29
N GLU A 103 -5.42 -7.16 -1.89
CA GLU A 103 -5.35 -8.22 -2.88
C GLU A 103 -6.57 -8.09 -3.79
N PHE A 104 -6.31 -7.92 -5.09
CA PHE A 104 -7.38 -7.90 -6.08
C PHE A 104 -7.80 -9.34 -6.35
N PHE A 105 -8.88 -9.75 -5.73
CA PHE A 105 -9.42 -11.08 -5.96
C PHE A 105 -10.14 -11.11 -7.32
N VAL A 106 -9.75 -12.07 -8.14
CA VAL A 106 -10.34 -12.26 -9.46
C VAL A 106 -11.72 -12.91 -9.36
N SER A 107 -11.96 -13.66 -8.29
CA SER A 107 -13.23 -14.35 -8.05
C SER A 107 -13.55 -14.41 -6.56
N GLY A 108 -14.85 -14.64 -6.25
CA GLY A 108 -15.29 -14.84 -4.87
C GLY A 108 -14.69 -16.09 -4.23
N ASP A 109 -14.40 -17.13 -5.03
CA ASP A 109 -13.80 -18.37 -4.52
C ASP A 109 -12.37 -18.15 -4.03
N LYS A 110 -11.58 -17.39 -4.77
CA LYS A 110 -10.21 -17.03 -4.34
C LYS A 110 -10.22 -16.18 -3.08
N MET A 111 -11.15 -15.22 -2.99
CA MET A 111 -11.33 -14.41 -1.79
C MET A 111 -11.74 -15.27 -0.60
N ARG A 112 -12.65 -16.21 -0.79
CA ARG A 112 -13.07 -17.15 0.26
C ARG A 112 -11.89 -17.95 0.79
N THR A 113 -11.06 -18.52 -0.10
CA THR A 113 -9.87 -19.26 0.27
C THR A 113 -8.90 -18.39 1.07
N TYR A 114 -8.68 -17.16 0.65
CA TYR A 114 -7.83 -16.20 1.36
C TYR A 114 -8.36 -15.91 2.77
N LEU A 115 -9.66 -15.64 2.90
CA LEU A 115 -10.26 -15.34 4.19
C LEU A 115 -10.15 -16.53 5.16
N ILE A 116 -10.41 -17.74 4.68
CA ILE A 116 -10.29 -18.96 5.50
C ILE A 116 -8.84 -19.14 5.96
N LYS A 117 -7.87 -18.94 5.08
CA LYS A 117 -6.44 -19.04 5.42
C LYS A 117 -6.03 -18.00 6.48
N ASN A 118 -6.69 -16.86 6.52
CA ASN A 118 -6.39 -15.76 7.44
C ASN A 118 -7.30 -15.74 8.68
N GLY A 119 -7.92 -16.84 9.01
CA GLY A 119 -8.63 -17.03 10.28
C GLY A 119 -10.13 -16.78 10.26
N VAL A 120 -10.70 -16.50 9.10
CA VAL A 120 -12.16 -16.39 8.97
C VAL A 120 -12.76 -17.79 8.84
N SER A 121 -13.67 -18.16 9.72
CA SER A 121 -14.37 -19.43 9.66
C SER A 121 -15.80 -19.28 9.18
N MET A 122 -16.31 -20.30 8.51
CA MET A 122 -17.69 -20.33 8.02
C MET A 122 -18.48 -21.40 8.75
N THR A 123 -19.70 -21.03 9.14
CA THR A 123 -20.63 -21.95 9.79
C THR A 123 -21.61 -22.50 8.76
N TYR A 124 -21.66 -23.80 8.60
CA TYR A 124 -22.60 -24.46 7.71
C TYR A 124 -24.02 -24.22 8.22
N GLY A 125 -24.90 -23.70 7.36
CA GLY A 125 -26.28 -23.41 7.73
C GLY A 125 -26.46 -22.25 8.70
N GLY A 126 -25.49 -21.33 8.78
CA GLY A 126 -25.57 -20.16 9.65
C GLY A 126 -26.73 -19.24 9.31
N ASP A 127 -27.29 -18.62 10.35
CA ASP A 127 -28.48 -17.77 10.24
C ASP A 127 -28.18 -16.39 9.65
N VAL A 128 -26.91 -15.97 9.67
CA VAL A 128 -26.48 -14.64 9.24
C VAL A 128 -25.47 -14.77 8.11
N SER A 129 -25.62 -13.93 7.11
CA SER A 129 -24.69 -13.85 5.99
C SER A 129 -23.92 -12.54 6.03
N LEU A 130 -22.58 -12.61 5.97
CA LEU A 130 -21.72 -11.46 5.87
C LEU A 130 -21.22 -11.38 4.42
N GLU A 131 -21.57 -10.31 3.72
CA GLU A 131 -21.12 -10.10 2.35
C GLU A 131 -19.80 -9.33 2.34
N VAL A 132 -18.77 -9.95 1.80
CA VAL A 132 -17.44 -9.34 1.67
C VAL A 132 -17.21 -8.99 0.21
N LYS A 133 -16.93 -7.73 -0.06
CA LYS A 133 -16.66 -7.23 -1.41
C LYS A 133 -15.24 -6.73 -1.50
N SER A 134 -14.55 -7.12 -2.56
CA SER A 134 -13.24 -6.58 -2.92
C SER A 134 -13.17 -6.45 -4.42
N ASN A 135 -13.06 -5.23 -4.93
CA ASN A 135 -13.11 -4.94 -6.36
C ASN A 135 -14.41 -5.51 -6.98
N LYS A 136 -14.30 -6.42 -7.96
CA LYS A 136 -15.45 -7.10 -8.57
C LYS A 136 -15.78 -8.43 -7.91
N ALA A 137 -14.98 -8.88 -6.97
CA ALA A 137 -15.19 -10.15 -6.30
C ALA A 137 -16.14 -9.98 -5.11
N ILE A 138 -17.06 -10.91 -4.96
CA ILE A 138 -18.03 -10.95 -3.87
C ILE A 138 -17.96 -12.34 -3.24
N CYS A 139 -17.84 -12.38 -1.91
CA CYS A 139 -17.86 -13.60 -1.14
C CYS A 139 -18.89 -13.48 -0.02
N ILE A 140 -19.69 -14.52 0.18
CA ILE A 140 -20.65 -14.58 1.27
C ILE A 140 -20.08 -15.50 2.34
N VAL A 141 -19.89 -14.95 3.55
CA VAL A 141 -19.47 -15.71 4.72
C VAL A 141 -20.71 -15.96 5.57
N LYS A 142 -21.11 -17.23 5.70
CA LYS A 142 -22.21 -17.59 6.59
C LYS A 142 -21.69 -17.81 8.00
N THR A 143 -22.36 -17.23 8.95
CA THR A 143 -21.99 -17.33 10.36
C THR A 143 -23.26 -17.44 11.22
N SER A 144 -23.10 -17.91 12.45
CA SER A 144 -24.19 -17.88 13.43
C SER A 144 -24.36 -16.47 13.98
N TYR A 145 -25.56 -16.18 14.50
CA TYR A 145 -25.84 -14.91 15.15
C TYR A 145 -24.84 -14.61 16.28
N PHE A 146 -24.45 -15.63 17.02
CA PHE A 146 -23.53 -15.48 18.15
C PHE A 146 -22.10 -15.17 17.71
N ASP A 147 -21.68 -15.66 16.54
CA ASP A 147 -20.31 -15.48 16.05
C ASP A 147 -20.15 -14.29 15.10
N PHE A 148 -21.25 -13.59 14.79
CA PHE A 148 -21.23 -12.53 13.77
C PHE A 148 -20.18 -11.46 14.05
N SER A 149 -20.12 -10.96 15.29
CA SER A 149 -19.16 -9.92 15.66
C SER A 149 -17.71 -10.38 15.53
N ASN A 150 -17.42 -11.63 15.93
CA ASN A 150 -16.09 -12.21 15.83
C ASN A 150 -15.68 -12.38 14.37
N GLN A 151 -16.58 -12.87 13.52
CA GLN A 151 -16.30 -13.05 12.10
C GLN A 151 -16.14 -11.71 11.39
N LEU A 152 -16.90 -10.70 11.77
CA LEU A 152 -16.73 -9.35 11.23
C LEU A 152 -15.34 -8.78 11.53
N GLU A 153 -14.86 -8.95 12.77
CA GLU A 153 -13.50 -8.54 13.16
C GLU A 153 -12.45 -9.34 12.39
N ASN A 154 -12.61 -10.64 12.25
CA ASN A 154 -11.69 -11.49 11.51
C ASN A 154 -11.59 -11.06 10.04
N VAL A 155 -12.68 -10.68 9.40
CA VAL A 155 -12.68 -10.16 8.03
C VAL A 155 -11.94 -8.83 7.93
N LYS A 156 -12.13 -7.94 8.89
CA LYS A 156 -11.44 -6.64 8.91
C LYS A 156 -9.93 -6.79 9.09
N LEU A 157 -9.50 -7.79 9.86
CA LEU A 157 -8.07 -8.07 10.11
C LEU A 157 -7.40 -8.86 8.98
N ALA A 158 -8.19 -9.55 8.19
CA ALA A 158 -7.67 -10.37 7.08
C ALA A 158 -7.17 -9.53 5.91
#